data_f17cab94e7782c4ade2a80f36084d151
#
_entry.id   f17cab94e7782c4ade2a80f36084d151
#
_cell.length_a   1.000
_cell.length_b   1.000
_cell.length_c   1.000
_cell.angle_alpha   90.00
_cell.angle_beta   90.00
_cell.angle_gamma   90.00
#
_symmetry.space_group_name_H-M   'P 1'
#
loop_
_entity.id
_entity.type
_entity.pdbx_description
1 polymer ?
#
loop_
_entity_poly.entity_id
_entity_poly.type
_entity_poly.pdbx_seq_one_letter_code
_entity_poly.pdbx_strand_id
1 'polypeptide(L)'
;ETVYSILKGSNLTKFYKIKEKLPLQKKEPVTRSKTYQNHTKQDYDYLDNSEYLKENCPDLAKKSLRFYIPAIHCAACIWLIERLPLLYSGVASVSVNFGQSTVTLFLSDSGSFSEAAFTLHQIGYQPFPDSASKQMRNKKNRTALLRIGISGAVAANIMIFSVAIYGGVDGQFLHLFNIICGLLFLPSLLYSARPF
;
A
#
# COMPACT_ATOMS: atom_id res chain seq x y z
N GLU A 1 -22.12 0.53 5.64
CA GLU A 1 -22.90 1.04 6.80
C GLU A 1 -22.18 0.76 8.12
N THR A 2 -21.59 -0.42 8.31
CA THR A 2 -20.92 -0.83 9.56
C THR A 2 -19.77 0.10 9.96
N VAL A 3 -18.89 0.47 9.02
CA VAL A 3 -17.74 1.35 9.27
C VAL A 3 -18.19 2.74 9.72
N TYR A 4 -19.22 3.28 9.07
CA TYR A 4 -19.76 4.59 9.42
C TYR A 4 -20.36 4.61 10.83
N SER A 5 -21.09 3.57 11.22
CA SER A 5 -21.70 3.47 12.57
C SER A 5 -20.63 3.36 13.67
N ILE A 6 -19.55 2.58 13.44
CA ILE A 6 -18.42 2.46 14.37
C ILE A 6 -17.73 3.82 14.55
N LEU A 7 -17.41 4.51 13.44
CA LEU A 7 -16.71 5.80 13.49
C LEU A 7 -17.58 6.92 14.10
N LYS A 8 -18.89 6.89 13.88
CA LYS A 8 -19.83 7.83 14.49
C LYS A 8 -19.94 7.59 15.99
N GLY A 9 -20.05 6.34 16.44
CA GLY A 9 -20.09 5.97 17.85
C GLY A 9 -18.83 6.38 18.62
N SER A 10 -17.66 6.36 17.97
CA SER A 10 -16.36 6.73 18.54
C SER A 10 -16.00 8.21 18.34
N ASN A 11 -16.92 9.07 17.90
CA ASN A 11 -16.74 10.51 17.63
C ASN A 11 -15.60 10.83 16.62
N LEU A 12 -15.29 9.90 15.72
CA LEU A 12 -14.22 10.00 14.72
C LEU A 12 -14.71 10.50 13.34
N THR A 13 -15.78 11.30 13.31
CA THR A 13 -16.36 11.87 12.08
C THR A 13 -15.42 12.77 11.30
N LYS A 14 -14.33 13.26 11.94
CA LYS A 14 -13.27 14.05 11.26
C LYS A 14 -12.62 13.29 10.09
N PHE A 15 -12.62 11.98 10.11
CA PHE A 15 -12.12 11.14 9.01
C PHE A 15 -12.79 11.49 7.67
N TYR A 16 -14.11 11.61 7.64
CA TYR A 16 -14.85 11.94 6.42
C TYR A 16 -14.55 13.36 5.94
N LYS A 17 -14.39 14.33 6.86
CA LYS A 17 -14.02 15.71 6.52
C LYS A 17 -12.62 15.82 5.91
N ILE A 18 -11.67 14.99 6.37
CA ILE A 18 -10.32 14.91 5.80
C ILE A 18 -10.38 14.27 4.41
N LYS A 19 -11.14 13.19 4.26
CA LYS A 19 -11.31 12.48 2.99
C LYS A 19 -11.96 13.34 1.90
N GLU A 20 -12.92 14.20 2.26
CA GLU A 20 -13.56 15.15 1.33
C GLU A 20 -12.62 16.26 0.84
N LYS A 21 -11.66 16.69 1.67
CA LYS A 21 -10.70 17.75 1.33
C LYS A 21 -9.53 17.26 0.48
N LEU A 22 -9.25 15.97 0.43
CA LEU A 22 -8.23 15.40 -0.42
C LEU A 22 -8.75 15.36 -1.86
N PRO A 23 -7.99 15.86 -2.86
CA PRO A 23 -8.35 15.71 -4.26
C PRO A 23 -8.39 14.20 -4.55
N LEU A 24 -9.58 13.65 -4.52
CA LEU A 24 -9.83 12.28 -4.91
C LEU A 24 -9.48 12.19 -6.39
N GLN A 25 -8.30 11.69 -6.70
CA GLN A 25 -8.18 10.93 -7.93
C GLN A 25 -9.37 9.98 -7.95
N LYS A 26 -10.22 10.15 -8.95
CA LYS A 26 -11.39 9.32 -9.24
C LYS A 26 -10.89 7.92 -9.63
N LYS A 27 -10.21 7.25 -8.67
CA LYS A 27 -10.05 5.81 -8.73
C LYS A 27 -11.44 5.28 -8.48
N GLU A 28 -11.91 4.53 -9.45
CA GLU A 28 -13.09 3.67 -9.36
C GLU A 28 -13.21 3.15 -7.93
N PRO A 29 -14.44 3.07 -7.37
CA PRO A 29 -14.64 2.44 -6.08
C PRO A 29 -13.81 1.16 -6.16
N VAL A 30 -12.82 1.03 -5.26
CA VAL A 30 -12.01 -0.18 -5.17
C VAL A 30 -13.04 -1.27 -5.22
N THR A 31 -13.17 -1.87 -6.39
CA THR A 31 -14.13 -2.92 -6.65
C THR A 31 -13.85 -3.84 -5.51
N ARG A 32 -14.80 -3.98 -4.58
CA ARG A 32 -14.68 -4.86 -3.42
C ARG A 32 -13.99 -6.09 -3.97
N SER A 33 -12.67 -6.11 -3.82
CA SER A 33 -11.91 -7.23 -4.33
C SER A 33 -12.60 -8.40 -3.68
N LYS A 34 -12.96 -9.40 -4.47
CA LYS A 34 -13.75 -10.58 -4.08
C LYS A 34 -13.17 -11.37 -2.90
N THR A 35 -12.25 -10.80 -2.18
CA THR A 35 -11.49 -11.31 -1.05
C THR A 35 -11.78 -10.55 0.27
N TYR A 36 -12.89 -9.83 0.39
CA TYR A 36 -13.49 -9.59 1.69
C TYR A 36 -14.14 -10.90 2.13
N GLN A 37 -13.32 -11.90 2.43
CA GLN A 37 -13.74 -13.04 3.21
C GLN A 37 -14.27 -12.47 4.52
N ASN A 38 -15.43 -12.97 4.96
CA ASN A 38 -15.97 -12.67 6.28
C ASN A 38 -15.00 -13.25 7.32
N HIS A 39 -13.88 -12.55 7.56
CA HIS A 39 -12.96 -12.93 8.62
C HIS A 39 -13.70 -12.75 9.95
N THR A 40 -13.81 -13.84 10.67
CA THR A 40 -14.28 -13.86 12.04
C THR A 40 -13.13 -13.55 13.00
N LYS A 41 -13.42 -13.19 14.23
CA LYS A 41 -12.37 -12.99 15.25
C LYS A 41 -11.44 -14.20 15.35
N GLN A 42 -11.98 -15.42 15.17
CA GLN A 42 -11.23 -16.67 15.22
C GLN A 42 -10.09 -16.77 14.20
N ASP A 43 -10.19 -16.07 13.07
CA ASP A 43 -9.13 -16.04 12.06
C ASP A 43 -7.87 -15.31 12.54
N TYR A 44 -7.96 -14.53 13.62
CA TYR A 44 -6.86 -13.76 14.21
C TYR A 44 -6.36 -14.33 15.54
N ASP A 45 -6.99 -15.39 16.10
CA ASP A 45 -6.64 -15.95 17.41
C ASP A 45 -5.19 -16.48 17.46
N TYR A 46 -4.63 -16.86 16.32
CA TYR A 46 -3.22 -17.28 16.23
C TYR A 46 -2.23 -16.17 16.60
N LEU A 47 -2.62 -14.89 16.52
CA LEU A 47 -1.77 -13.75 16.85
C LEU A 47 -1.44 -13.66 18.34
N ASP A 48 -2.27 -14.24 19.20
CA ASP A 48 -2.05 -14.27 20.64
C ASP A 48 -1.33 -15.56 21.11
N ASN A 49 -0.98 -16.46 20.16
CA ASN A 49 -0.23 -17.67 20.49
C ASN A 49 1.21 -17.29 20.92
N SER A 50 1.65 -17.84 22.04
CA SER A 50 2.98 -17.59 22.63
C SER A 50 4.15 -17.96 21.71
N GLU A 51 4.00 -19.01 20.88
CA GLU A 51 5.02 -19.39 19.90
C GLU A 51 5.11 -18.34 18.77
N TYR A 52 3.97 -17.93 18.25
CA TYR A 52 3.91 -16.92 17.20
C TYR A 52 4.50 -15.58 17.67
N LEU A 53 4.18 -15.18 18.89
CA LEU A 53 4.71 -13.95 19.48
C LEU A 53 6.22 -13.99 19.68
N LYS A 54 6.81 -15.13 20.10
CA LYS A 54 8.25 -15.28 20.23
C LYS A 54 9.00 -15.10 18.92
N GLU A 55 8.44 -15.56 17.82
CA GLU A 55 9.06 -15.46 16.50
C GLU A 55 8.87 -14.10 15.82
N ASN A 56 7.72 -13.44 16.04
CA ASN A 56 7.32 -12.27 15.27
C ASN A 56 7.32 -10.96 16.08
N CYS A 57 7.50 -11.02 17.40
CA CYS A 57 7.57 -9.85 18.25
C CYS A 57 9.04 -9.47 18.47
N PRO A 58 9.54 -8.39 17.87
CA PRO A 58 10.96 -8.00 17.99
C PRO A 58 11.34 -7.57 19.41
N ASP A 59 10.36 -7.18 20.21
CA ASP A 59 10.56 -6.76 21.61
C ASP A 59 9.36 -7.22 22.44
N LEU A 60 9.53 -8.39 23.08
CA LEU A 60 8.51 -8.99 23.95
C LEU A 60 8.16 -8.07 25.14
N ALA A 61 9.11 -7.26 25.60
CA ALA A 61 8.90 -6.35 26.72
C ALA A 61 7.92 -5.22 26.36
N LYS A 62 7.91 -4.82 25.08
CA LYS A 62 7.01 -3.75 24.58
C LYS A 62 5.69 -4.25 24.02
N LYS A 63 5.43 -5.56 24.05
CA LYS A 63 4.23 -6.19 23.44
C LYS A 63 3.88 -5.53 22.10
N SER A 64 4.84 -5.52 21.15
CA SER A 64 4.69 -4.86 19.86
C SER A 64 4.65 -5.85 18.72
N LEU A 65 3.68 -5.71 17.80
CA LEU A 65 3.56 -6.55 16.62
C LEU A 65 3.40 -5.70 15.37
N ARG A 66 4.09 -6.11 14.29
CA ARG A 66 4.06 -5.41 13.01
C ARG A 66 3.14 -6.12 12.03
N PHE A 67 2.28 -5.33 11.39
CA PHE A 67 1.36 -5.78 10.35
C PHE A 67 1.61 -5.05 9.05
N TYR A 68 1.40 -5.73 7.95
CA TYR A 68 1.35 -5.14 6.62
C TYR A 68 -0.11 -4.85 6.25
N ILE A 69 -0.40 -3.62 5.84
CA ILE A 69 -1.75 -3.20 5.44
C ILE A 69 -1.67 -2.54 4.05
N PRO A 70 -1.93 -3.30 2.97
CA PRO A 70 -1.80 -2.79 1.60
C PRO A 70 -2.79 -1.66 1.27
N ALA A 71 -3.85 -1.50 2.07
CA ALA A 71 -4.89 -0.49 1.86
C ALA A 71 -4.52 0.92 2.35
N ILE A 72 -3.31 1.13 2.87
CA ILE A 72 -2.85 2.46 3.28
C ILE A 72 -2.40 3.23 2.04
N HIS A 73 -3.21 4.21 1.59
CA HIS A 73 -2.93 4.98 0.37
C HIS A 73 -2.97 6.50 0.58
N CYS A 74 -3.41 7.00 1.73
CA CYS A 74 -3.59 8.43 1.97
C CYS A 74 -3.41 8.80 3.45
N ALA A 75 -3.21 10.09 3.70
CA ALA A 75 -3.06 10.63 5.05
C ALA A 75 -4.29 10.37 5.94
N ALA A 76 -5.51 10.35 5.37
CA ALA A 76 -6.71 10.04 6.13
C ALA A 76 -6.72 8.60 6.64
N CYS A 77 -6.13 7.65 5.87
CA CYS A 77 -5.97 6.26 6.31
C CYS A 77 -5.02 6.17 7.51
N ILE A 78 -3.90 6.89 7.46
CA ILE A 78 -2.92 6.96 8.56
C ILE A 78 -3.59 7.52 9.80
N TRP A 79 -4.26 8.66 9.66
CA TRP A 79 -4.95 9.31 10.77
C TRP A 79 -5.97 8.39 11.44
N LEU A 80 -6.73 7.62 10.66
CA LEU A 80 -7.73 6.69 11.21
C LEU A 80 -7.07 5.53 11.96
N ILE A 81 -6.01 4.94 11.38
CA ILE A 81 -5.30 3.81 11.99
C ILE A 81 -4.61 4.24 13.30
N GLU A 82 -4.03 5.44 13.35
CA GLU A 82 -3.41 5.99 14.56
C GLU A 82 -4.42 6.28 15.67
N ARG A 83 -5.72 6.34 15.35
CA ARG A 83 -6.82 6.48 16.32
C ARG A 83 -7.37 5.14 16.80
N LEU A 84 -6.75 4.03 16.45
CA LEU A 84 -7.15 2.70 16.95
C LEU A 84 -7.27 2.62 18.49
N PRO A 85 -6.40 3.28 19.30
CA PRO A 85 -6.56 3.28 20.76
C PRO A 85 -7.90 3.85 21.25
N LEU A 86 -8.57 4.71 20.47
CA LEU A 86 -9.91 5.22 20.80
C LEU A 86 -11.02 4.22 20.46
N LEU A 87 -10.75 3.25 19.60
CA LEU A 87 -11.69 2.21 19.18
C LEU A 87 -11.55 0.96 20.05
N TYR A 88 -10.31 0.67 20.46
CA TYR A 88 -10.00 -0.47 21.32
C TYR A 88 -8.96 -0.08 22.37
N SER A 89 -9.36 -0.06 23.62
CA SER A 89 -8.54 0.37 24.77
C SER A 89 -7.37 -0.57 25.08
N GLY A 90 -7.36 -1.79 24.52
CA GLY A 90 -6.26 -2.74 24.61
C GLY A 90 -5.03 -2.35 23.80
N VAL A 91 -5.13 -1.32 22.93
CA VAL A 91 -4.00 -0.77 22.18
C VAL A 91 -3.50 0.49 22.86
N ALA A 92 -2.23 0.51 23.29
CA ALA A 92 -1.60 1.68 23.92
C ALA A 92 -1.23 2.74 22.87
N SER A 93 -0.61 2.33 21.77
CA SER A 93 -0.25 3.24 20.69
C SER A 93 -0.11 2.51 19.34
N VAL A 94 -0.13 3.28 18.27
CA VAL A 94 0.01 2.78 16.90
C VAL A 94 1.03 3.63 16.16
N SER A 95 1.95 2.99 15.44
CA SER A 95 2.90 3.68 14.56
C SER A 95 2.71 3.19 13.13
N VAL A 96 2.50 4.12 12.21
CA VAL A 96 2.27 3.84 10.78
C VAL A 96 3.47 4.24 9.94
N ASN A 97 4.05 3.27 9.23
CA ASN A 97 5.06 3.54 8.21
C ASN A 97 4.39 3.51 6.81
N PHE A 98 4.12 4.70 6.28
CA PHE A 98 3.46 4.85 4.98
C PHE A 98 4.27 4.26 3.82
N GLY A 99 5.59 4.49 3.79
CA GLY A 99 6.44 4.03 2.69
C GLY A 99 6.51 2.51 2.57
N GLN A 100 6.34 1.81 3.67
CA GLN A 100 6.33 0.33 3.71
C GLN A 100 4.92 -0.25 3.79
N SER A 101 3.89 0.58 3.94
CA SER A 101 2.50 0.18 4.22
C SER A 101 2.42 -0.76 5.45
N THR A 102 3.23 -0.48 6.48
CA THR A 102 3.28 -1.27 7.71
C THR A 102 2.76 -0.48 8.90
N VAL A 103 2.11 -1.18 9.80
CA VAL A 103 1.58 -0.67 11.06
C VAL A 103 2.17 -1.48 12.19
N THR A 104 2.76 -0.80 13.17
CA THR A 104 3.23 -1.41 14.40
C THR A 104 2.23 -1.07 15.51
N LEU A 105 1.63 -2.10 16.09
CA LEU A 105 0.73 -1.97 17.24
C LEU A 105 1.53 -2.20 18.52
N PHE A 106 1.28 -1.36 19.51
CA PHE A 106 1.79 -1.50 20.88
C PHE A 106 0.59 -1.74 21.78
N LEU A 107 0.56 -2.90 22.43
CA LEU A 107 -0.54 -3.23 23.33
C LEU A 107 -0.32 -2.66 24.74
N SER A 108 -1.43 -2.37 25.40
CA SER A 108 -1.49 -2.21 26.86
C SER A 108 -1.43 -3.57 27.57
N ASP A 109 -1.29 -3.58 28.89
CA ASP A 109 -1.13 -4.84 29.64
C ASP A 109 -2.30 -5.81 29.49
N SER A 110 -3.50 -5.30 29.30
CA SER A 110 -4.74 -6.07 29.10
C SER A 110 -5.13 -6.26 27.63
N GLY A 111 -4.28 -5.84 26.69
CA GLY A 111 -4.58 -5.88 25.26
C GLY A 111 -4.34 -7.24 24.63
N SER A 112 -5.08 -7.55 23.55
CA SER A 112 -4.93 -8.73 22.70
C SER A 112 -4.66 -8.30 21.25
N PHE A 113 -3.71 -8.96 20.58
CA PHE A 113 -3.41 -8.70 19.17
C PHE A 113 -4.54 -9.17 18.26
N SER A 114 -5.24 -10.25 18.62
CA SER A 114 -6.38 -10.75 17.84
C SER A 114 -7.51 -9.72 17.81
N GLU A 115 -7.84 -9.10 18.94
CA GLU A 115 -8.86 -8.06 18.99
C GLU A 115 -8.45 -6.77 18.25
N ALA A 116 -7.20 -6.35 18.41
CA ALA A 116 -6.68 -5.20 17.68
C ALA A 116 -6.71 -5.41 16.16
N ALA A 117 -6.30 -6.60 15.69
CA ALA A 117 -6.33 -6.98 14.28
C ALA A 117 -7.77 -7.06 13.76
N PHE A 118 -8.69 -7.63 14.53
CA PHE A 118 -10.10 -7.70 14.17
C PHE A 118 -10.74 -6.30 14.11
N THR A 119 -10.40 -5.40 15.02
CA THR A 119 -10.87 -4.00 15.00
C THR A 119 -10.36 -3.27 13.76
N LEU A 120 -9.08 -3.47 13.37
CA LEU A 120 -8.55 -2.96 12.10
C LEU A 120 -9.31 -3.50 10.90
N HIS A 121 -9.63 -4.80 10.89
CA HIS A 121 -10.42 -5.42 9.84
C HIS A 121 -11.83 -4.80 9.75
N GLN A 122 -12.51 -4.57 10.88
CA GLN A 122 -13.84 -3.98 10.93
C GLN A 122 -13.90 -2.57 10.34
N ILE A 123 -12.85 -1.77 10.53
CA ILE A 123 -12.74 -0.43 9.92
C ILE A 123 -12.26 -0.47 8.46
N GLY A 124 -12.08 -1.67 7.89
CA GLY A 124 -11.77 -1.89 6.48
C GLY A 124 -10.28 -2.03 6.15
N TYR A 125 -9.41 -2.18 7.15
CA TYR A 125 -7.97 -2.35 7.00
C TYR A 125 -7.57 -3.77 7.40
N GLN A 126 -7.55 -4.68 6.43
CA GLN A 126 -7.14 -6.06 6.69
C GLN A 126 -5.64 -6.13 7.02
N PRO A 127 -5.25 -6.55 8.25
CA PRO A 127 -3.86 -6.74 8.61
C PRO A 127 -3.34 -8.08 8.12
N PHE A 128 -2.13 -8.07 7.57
CA PHE A 128 -1.39 -9.27 7.19
C PHE A 128 -0.13 -9.36 8.05
N PRO A 129 0.31 -10.57 8.45
CA PRO A 129 1.59 -10.74 9.14
C PRO A 129 2.76 -10.18 8.33
N ASP A 130 3.77 -9.61 8.99
CA ASP A 130 4.94 -9.01 8.30
C ASP A 130 5.76 -10.06 7.54
N SER A 131 5.76 -11.32 7.98
CA SER A 131 6.36 -12.44 7.26
C SER A 131 5.75 -12.67 5.87
N ALA A 132 4.43 -12.59 5.75
CA ALA A 132 3.73 -12.67 4.46
C ALA A 132 3.95 -11.40 3.60
N SER A 133 4.19 -10.26 4.24
CA SER A 133 4.38 -8.97 3.58
C SER A 133 5.64 -8.91 2.73
N LYS A 134 6.72 -9.54 3.16
CA LYS A 134 8.01 -9.54 2.43
C LYS A 134 7.83 -10.11 1.03
N GLN A 135 7.07 -11.18 0.90
CA GLN A 135 6.83 -11.83 -0.39
C GLN A 135 5.92 -10.98 -1.31
N MET A 136 4.84 -10.41 -0.75
CA MET A 136 3.94 -9.51 -1.49
C MET A 136 4.63 -8.22 -1.92
N ARG A 137 5.43 -7.63 -1.03
CA ARG A 137 6.21 -6.41 -1.28
C ARG A 137 7.30 -6.64 -2.34
N ASN A 138 8.03 -7.74 -2.25
CA ASN A 138 9.06 -8.10 -3.24
C ASN A 138 8.46 -8.28 -4.63
N LYS A 139 7.30 -8.91 -4.76
CA LYS A 139 6.60 -9.05 -6.04
C LYS A 139 6.18 -7.69 -6.60
N LYS A 140 5.62 -6.81 -5.77
CA LYS A 140 5.21 -5.44 -6.17
C LYS A 140 6.42 -4.59 -6.57
N ASN A 141 7.49 -4.62 -5.78
CA ASN A 141 8.72 -3.87 -6.07
C ASN A 141 9.40 -4.36 -7.34
N ARG A 142 9.48 -5.68 -7.56
CA ARG A 142 10.06 -6.25 -8.78
C ARG A 142 9.32 -5.78 -10.03
N THR A 143 8.00 -5.77 -9.99
CA THR A 143 7.19 -5.28 -11.13
C THR A 143 7.41 -3.79 -11.37
N ALA A 144 7.50 -2.98 -10.32
CA ALA A 144 7.78 -1.55 -10.43
C ALA A 144 9.20 -1.30 -10.98
N LEU A 145 10.21 -2.00 -10.48
CA LEU A 145 11.59 -1.91 -10.96
C LEU A 145 11.72 -2.32 -12.42
N LEU A 146 11.05 -3.38 -12.86
CA LEU A 146 11.03 -3.79 -14.27
C LEU A 146 10.42 -2.71 -15.17
N ARG A 147 9.33 -2.07 -14.73
CA ARG A 147 8.71 -0.96 -15.50
C ARG A 147 9.66 0.23 -15.62
N ILE A 148 10.27 0.64 -14.50
CA ILE A 148 11.26 1.73 -14.51
C ILE A 148 12.45 1.38 -15.39
N GLY A 149 12.97 0.15 -15.31
CA GLY A 149 14.09 -0.32 -16.13
C GLY A 149 13.78 -0.29 -17.63
N ILE A 150 12.62 -0.81 -18.03
CA ILE A 150 12.20 -0.81 -19.44
C ILE A 150 12.00 0.62 -19.94
N SER A 151 11.31 1.47 -19.19
CA SER A 151 11.09 2.88 -19.57
C SER A 151 12.38 3.65 -19.66
N GLY A 152 13.31 3.44 -18.72
CA GLY A 152 14.63 4.07 -18.72
C GLY A 152 15.48 3.64 -19.91
N ALA A 153 15.49 2.35 -20.25
CA ALA A 153 16.21 1.84 -21.40
C ALA A 153 15.67 2.41 -22.72
N VAL A 154 14.34 2.46 -22.87
CA VAL A 154 13.70 3.07 -24.05
C VAL A 154 14.02 4.56 -24.14
N ALA A 155 13.91 5.29 -23.05
CA ALA A 155 14.21 6.72 -23.01
C ALA A 155 15.68 7.00 -23.38
N ALA A 156 16.62 6.20 -22.87
CA ALA A 156 18.03 6.32 -23.22
C ALA A 156 18.28 6.08 -24.73
N ASN A 157 17.64 5.07 -25.31
CA ASN A 157 17.75 4.81 -26.76
C ASN A 157 17.18 5.97 -27.59
N ILE A 158 16.00 6.47 -27.24
CA ILE A 158 15.39 7.63 -27.91
C ILE A 158 16.30 8.86 -27.81
N MET A 159 16.93 9.08 -26.64
CA MET A 159 17.87 10.18 -26.46
C MET A 159 19.09 10.08 -27.37
N ILE A 160 19.67 8.89 -27.55
CA ILE A 160 20.79 8.66 -28.46
C ILE A 160 20.39 8.97 -29.93
N PHE A 161 19.23 8.49 -30.37
CA PHE A 161 18.74 8.81 -31.71
C PHE A 161 18.42 10.30 -31.88
N SER A 162 17.91 10.95 -30.87
CA SER A 162 17.64 12.40 -30.88
C SER A 162 18.94 13.18 -31.07
N VAL A 163 20.01 12.83 -30.36
CA VAL A 163 21.32 13.47 -30.55
C VAL A 163 21.82 13.30 -31.98
N ALA A 164 21.69 12.13 -32.58
CA ALA A 164 22.04 11.90 -33.96
C ALA A 164 21.23 12.77 -34.94
N ILE A 165 19.92 12.89 -34.72
CA ILE A 165 19.03 13.75 -35.52
C ILE A 165 19.44 15.21 -35.44
N TYR A 166 19.76 15.75 -34.26
CA TYR A 166 20.22 17.13 -34.07
C TYR A 166 21.65 17.36 -34.59
N GLY A 167 22.46 16.30 -34.69
CA GLY A 167 23.82 16.35 -35.25
C GLY A 167 23.88 16.48 -36.75
N GLY A 168 22.75 16.54 -37.47
CA GLY A 168 22.70 16.81 -38.91
C GLY A 168 22.76 15.59 -39.80
N VAL A 169 22.12 14.49 -39.43
CA VAL A 169 21.98 13.27 -40.25
C VAL A 169 21.17 13.55 -41.51
N ASP A 170 21.59 13.02 -42.65
CA ASP A 170 20.90 13.15 -43.94
C ASP A 170 19.43 12.78 -43.89
N GLY A 171 18.58 13.49 -44.64
CA GLY A 171 17.13 13.43 -44.58
C GLY A 171 16.48 12.04 -44.74
N GLN A 172 17.15 11.10 -45.42
CA GLN A 172 16.67 9.72 -45.56
C GLN A 172 16.74 8.94 -44.22
N PHE A 173 17.80 9.13 -43.46
CA PHE A 173 17.95 8.49 -42.13
C PHE A 173 17.10 9.15 -41.05
N LEU A 174 16.79 10.44 -41.19
CA LEU A 174 15.93 11.16 -40.28
C LEU A 174 14.53 10.55 -40.17
N HIS A 175 13.98 10.14 -41.32
CA HIS A 175 12.66 9.49 -41.35
C HIS A 175 12.69 8.10 -40.70
N LEU A 176 13.74 7.34 -40.94
CA LEU A 176 13.97 6.02 -40.37
C LEU A 176 14.09 6.11 -38.84
N PHE A 177 14.89 7.04 -38.31
CA PHE A 177 15.08 7.23 -36.86
C PHE A 177 13.79 7.63 -36.17
N ASN A 178 12.98 8.52 -36.76
CA ASN A 178 11.68 8.89 -36.23
C ASN A 178 10.72 7.70 -36.14
N ILE A 179 10.69 6.83 -37.15
CA ILE A 179 9.86 5.62 -37.13
C ILE A 179 10.34 4.66 -36.03
N ILE A 180 11.65 4.47 -35.89
CA ILE A 180 12.21 3.61 -34.82
C ILE A 180 11.87 4.16 -33.45
N CYS A 181 12.02 5.47 -33.23
CA CYS A 181 11.65 6.11 -31.96
C CYS A 181 10.16 5.94 -31.64
N GLY A 182 9.28 6.11 -32.63
CA GLY A 182 7.85 5.89 -32.48
C GLY A 182 7.50 4.43 -32.17
N LEU A 183 8.16 3.49 -32.83
CA LEU A 183 7.97 2.06 -32.61
C LEU A 183 8.42 1.61 -31.19
N LEU A 184 9.49 2.20 -30.66
CA LEU A 184 9.96 1.95 -29.30
C LEU A 184 9.09 2.64 -28.25
N PHE A 185 8.57 3.83 -28.56
CA PHE A 185 7.74 4.60 -27.63
C PHE A 185 6.39 3.95 -27.34
N LEU A 186 5.69 3.45 -28.36
CA LEU A 186 4.35 2.87 -28.23
C LEU A 186 4.27 1.72 -27.22
N PRO A 187 5.07 0.64 -27.32
CA PRO A 187 5.01 -0.46 -26.35
C PRO A 187 5.46 -0.02 -24.96
N SER A 188 6.41 0.92 -24.85
CA SER A 188 6.83 1.48 -23.57
C SER A 188 5.69 2.24 -22.90
N LEU A 189 4.95 3.05 -23.65
CA LEU A 189 3.79 3.79 -23.15
C LEU A 189 2.70 2.83 -22.66
N LEU A 190 2.33 1.83 -23.47
CA LEU A 190 1.27 0.86 -23.15
C LEU A 190 1.62 0.00 -21.92
N TYR A 191 2.89 -0.36 -21.76
CA TYR A 191 3.33 -1.18 -20.64
C TYR A 191 3.53 -0.37 -19.35
N SER A 192 4.15 0.81 -19.44
CA SER A 192 4.51 1.63 -18.30
C SER A 192 3.36 2.47 -17.77
N ALA A 193 2.45 2.95 -18.66
CA ALA A 193 1.31 3.78 -18.27
C ALA A 193 0.14 2.99 -17.65
N ARG A 194 0.16 1.67 -17.72
CA ARG A 194 -0.93 0.80 -17.22
C ARG A 194 -1.32 0.99 -15.73
N PRO A 195 -0.43 1.44 -14.80
CA PRO A 195 -0.83 1.69 -13.40
C PRO A 195 -1.50 3.04 -13.18
N PHE A 196 -1.51 3.95 -14.17
CA PHE A 196 -2.15 5.26 -14.15
C PHE A 196 -3.48 5.25 -14.89
#